data_dd5610a5ed2174d90347ad306d0dc612
#
_entry.id   dd5610a5ed2174d90347ad306d0dc612
#
_cell.length_a   1.000
_cell.length_b   1.000
_cell.length_c   1.000
_cell.angle_alpha   90.00
_cell.angle_beta   90.00
_cell.angle_gamma   90.00
#
_symmetry.space_group_name_H-M   'P 1'
#
loop_
_entity.id
_entity.type
_entity.pdbx_description
1 polymer ?
#
loop_
_entity_poly.entity_id
_entity_poly.type
_entity_poly.pdbx_seq_one_letter_code
_entity_poly.pdbx_strand_id
1 'polypeptide(L)'
;MRRVTTSIESEIEQARRGRTAHSAVEMSGVGKTFGTGTGAVTALRGIDLRVAHGEFLCLLGASGCGKSTLLNLLSGLDEPTTGTVSVDTARPSFMFQEAALMPWLTAARNVELPLQLAGLGRGARRERARELLELVRLDGVGDKRPHELSGGMRQRVSLARALAAATSTDGDAQGGAPGLLLMDEPFAALDAITRDVLQGELLRVWEATGTTVVFVTHDVREAVRLAQRVVLLSSRPGTVVREWSVDEHGPELHDEITGRLRQVITSHAA
;
A
#
# COMPACT_ATOMS: atom_id res chain seq x y z
N MET A 1 -3.01 -23.79 -35.26
CA MET A 1 -3.39 -22.81 -34.22
C MET A 1 -2.84 -23.08 -32.80
N ARG A 2 -2.25 -24.25 -32.49
CA ARG A 2 -1.74 -24.59 -31.13
C ARG A 2 -0.31 -24.12 -30.80
N ARG A 3 0.50 -23.64 -31.76
CA ARG A 3 1.91 -23.25 -31.51
C ARG A 3 2.13 -21.78 -31.13
N VAL A 4 1.16 -20.92 -31.36
CA VAL A 4 1.31 -19.47 -31.05
C VAL A 4 0.95 -19.14 -29.59
N THR A 5 -0.01 -19.89 -29.03
CA THR A 5 -0.46 -19.69 -27.63
C THR A 5 0.64 -20.05 -26.61
N THR A 6 1.38 -21.12 -26.87
CA THR A 6 2.46 -21.59 -25.99
C THR A 6 3.67 -20.65 -25.95
N SER A 7 3.92 -19.90 -27.03
CA SER A 7 5.01 -18.91 -27.08
C SER A 7 4.69 -17.66 -26.25
N ILE A 8 3.46 -17.18 -26.33
CA ILE A 8 3.00 -15.99 -25.56
C ILE A 8 2.94 -16.30 -24.05
N GLU A 9 2.47 -17.50 -23.68
CA GLU A 9 2.46 -17.95 -22.28
C GLU A 9 3.89 -18.08 -21.72
N SER A 10 4.84 -18.60 -22.52
CA SER A 10 6.24 -18.70 -22.09
C SER A 10 6.94 -17.34 -22.01
N GLU A 11 6.61 -16.39 -22.88
CA GLU A 11 7.12 -15.03 -22.83
C GLU A 11 6.56 -14.23 -21.63
N ILE A 12 5.27 -14.42 -21.32
CA ILE A 12 4.63 -13.86 -20.13
C ILE A 12 5.25 -14.46 -18.85
N GLU A 13 5.48 -15.76 -18.81
CA GLU A 13 6.11 -16.45 -17.68
C GLU A 13 7.59 -16.06 -17.54
N GLN A 14 8.34 -15.91 -18.64
CA GLN A 14 9.70 -15.41 -18.64
C GLN A 14 9.80 -13.93 -18.23
N ALA A 15 8.83 -13.09 -18.66
CA ALA A 15 8.72 -11.70 -18.23
C ALA A 15 8.32 -11.59 -16.75
N ARG A 16 7.52 -12.53 -16.22
CA ARG A 16 7.22 -12.64 -14.78
C ARG A 16 8.46 -13.07 -14.00
N ARG A 17 9.21 -14.08 -14.45
CA ARG A 17 10.46 -14.56 -13.80
C ARG A 17 11.59 -13.51 -13.86
N GLY A 18 11.69 -12.72 -14.92
CA GLY A 18 12.66 -11.62 -15.04
C GLY A 18 12.37 -10.46 -14.10
N ARG A 19 11.07 -10.21 -13.78
CA ARG A 19 10.66 -9.18 -12.80
C ARG A 19 10.91 -9.57 -11.33
N THR A 20 11.01 -10.86 -11.02
CA THR A 20 11.34 -11.35 -9.67
C THR A 20 12.82 -11.20 -9.28
N ALA A 21 13.68 -10.79 -10.20
CA ALA A 21 15.12 -10.63 -9.94
C ALA A 21 15.46 -9.32 -9.19
N HIS A 22 14.58 -8.31 -9.19
CA HIS A 22 14.80 -7.02 -8.49
C HIS A 22 13.65 -6.76 -7.51
N SER A 23 14.00 -6.52 -6.24
CA SER A 23 13.03 -6.20 -5.18
C SER A 23 12.67 -4.72 -5.23
N ALA A 24 11.37 -4.39 -5.23
CA ALA A 24 10.91 -3.01 -5.04
C ALA A 24 11.23 -2.50 -3.63
N VAL A 25 11.23 -3.42 -2.65
CA VAL A 25 11.58 -3.15 -1.25
C VAL A 25 12.46 -4.27 -0.72
N GLU A 26 13.52 -3.90 -0.02
CA GLU A 26 14.35 -4.82 0.74
C GLU A 26 14.67 -4.24 2.13
N MET A 27 14.33 -4.98 3.18
CA MET A 27 14.65 -4.69 4.57
C MET A 27 15.49 -5.83 5.13
N SER A 28 16.64 -5.52 5.77
CA SER A 28 17.54 -6.51 6.34
C SER A 28 17.88 -6.15 7.78
N GLY A 29 17.43 -6.99 8.73
CA GLY A 29 17.68 -6.84 10.17
C GLY A 29 17.14 -5.52 10.74
N VAL A 30 16.06 -4.96 10.17
CA VAL A 30 15.59 -3.62 10.49
C VAL A 30 14.97 -3.57 11.88
N GLY A 31 15.47 -2.64 12.69
CA GLY A 31 14.92 -2.30 13.99
C GLY A 31 14.64 -0.81 14.10
N LYS A 32 13.60 -0.46 14.88
CA LYS A 32 13.27 0.93 15.20
C LYS A 32 12.97 1.07 16.67
N THR A 33 13.72 1.95 17.32
CA THR A 33 13.54 2.32 18.73
C THR A 33 13.37 3.83 18.82
N PHE A 34 12.32 4.28 19.50
CA PHE A 34 12.03 5.67 19.78
C PHE A 34 12.49 6.05 21.18
N GLY A 35 13.05 7.23 21.34
CA GLY A 35 13.59 7.74 22.60
C GLY A 35 14.94 7.11 22.96
N THR A 36 15.45 7.48 24.13
CA THR A 36 16.76 7.03 24.65
C THR A 36 16.66 6.66 26.14
N GLY A 37 17.62 5.88 26.62
CA GLY A 37 17.70 5.48 28.03
C GLY A 37 16.54 4.58 28.48
N THR A 38 16.10 4.74 29.74
CA THR A 38 15.06 3.90 30.37
C THR A 38 13.65 4.10 29.77
N GLY A 39 13.44 5.19 29.03
CA GLY A 39 12.17 5.48 28.33
C GLY A 39 12.13 5.04 26.86
N ALA A 40 13.16 4.36 26.38
CA ALA A 40 13.22 3.89 25.01
C ALA A 40 12.16 2.83 24.70
N VAL A 41 11.46 3.00 23.58
CA VAL A 41 10.39 2.10 23.13
C VAL A 41 10.78 1.48 21.80
N THR A 42 11.04 0.17 21.80
CA THR A 42 11.30 -0.58 20.57
C THR A 42 9.98 -0.88 19.86
N ALA A 43 9.79 -0.30 18.68
CA ALA A 43 8.62 -0.51 17.86
C ALA A 43 8.79 -1.72 16.94
N LEU A 44 9.97 -1.85 16.30
CA LEU A 44 10.30 -2.95 15.38
C LEU A 44 11.63 -3.59 15.78
N ARG A 45 11.76 -4.89 15.57
CA ARG A 45 12.99 -5.63 15.87
C ARG A 45 13.27 -6.69 14.80
N GLY A 46 14.44 -6.58 14.15
CA GLY A 46 14.95 -7.61 13.25
C GLY A 46 13.98 -7.95 12.13
N ILE A 47 13.43 -6.93 11.47
CA ILE A 47 12.55 -7.14 10.32
C ILE A 47 13.39 -7.45 9.09
N ASP A 48 13.19 -8.64 8.54
CA ASP A 48 13.65 -9.04 7.22
C ASP A 48 12.41 -9.15 6.32
N LEU A 49 12.35 -8.35 5.25
CA LEU A 49 11.20 -8.28 4.34
C LEU A 49 11.67 -7.93 2.95
N ARG A 50 11.18 -8.67 1.95
CA ARG A 50 11.35 -8.36 0.54
C ARG A 50 9.99 -8.25 -0.12
N VAL A 51 9.83 -7.25 -0.99
CA VAL A 51 8.62 -7.05 -1.82
C VAL A 51 9.07 -6.98 -3.27
N ALA A 52 8.52 -7.82 -4.11
CA ALA A 52 8.83 -7.83 -5.53
C ALA A 52 8.15 -6.65 -6.24
N HIS A 53 8.70 -6.22 -7.39
CA HIS A 53 8.01 -5.25 -8.24
C HIS A 53 6.65 -5.78 -8.69
N GLY A 54 5.63 -4.94 -8.56
CA GLY A 54 4.24 -5.27 -8.92
C GLY A 54 3.55 -6.20 -7.93
N GLU A 55 4.18 -6.55 -6.81
CA GLU A 55 3.55 -7.36 -5.76
C GLU A 55 2.54 -6.55 -4.95
N PHE A 56 1.41 -7.18 -4.61
CA PHE A 56 0.47 -6.68 -3.60
C PHE A 56 0.72 -7.42 -2.27
N LEU A 57 1.44 -6.79 -1.37
CA LEU A 57 1.73 -7.30 -0.04
C LEU A 57 0.78 -6.71 1.01
N CYS A 58 0.24 -7.54 1.90
CA CYS A 58 -0.48 -7.09 3.08
C CYS A 58 0.35 -7.30 4.36
N LEU A 59 0.47 -6.25 5.16
CA LEU A 59 0.98 -6.30 6.53
C LEU A 59 -0.19 -6.36 7.50
N LEU A 60 -0.33 -7.48 8.17
CA LEU A 60 -1.37 -7.75 9.15
C LEU A 60 -0.80 -7.71 10.58
N GLY A 61 -1.58 -7.26 11.56
CA GLY A 61 -1.16 -7.29 12.96
C GLY A 61 -2.04 -6.43 13.85
N ALA A 62 -1.92 -6.63 15.15
CA ALA A 62 -2.66 -5.88 16.16
C ALA A 62 -2.36 -4.36 16.10
N SER A 63 -3.24 -3.54 16.69
CA SER A 63 -2.99 -2.11 16.85
C SER A 63 -1.72 -1.88 17.68
N GLY A 64 -0.88 -0.93 17.25
CA GLY A 64 0.36 -0.58 17.94
C GLY A 64 1.52 -1.57 17.74
N CYS A 65 1.43 -2.60 16.90
CA CYS A 65 2.50 -3.55 16.65
C CYS A 65 3.66 -3.02 15.76
N GLY A 66 3.55 -1.79 15.23
CA GLY A 66 4.62 -1.17 14.43
C GLY A 66 4.36 -1.09 12.92
N LYS A 67 3.16 -1.42 12.41
CA LYS A 67 2.82 -1.37 10.98
C LYS A 67 3.04 0.01 10.36
N SER A 68 2.50 1.06 10.98
CA SER A 68 2.70 2.44 10.51
C SER A 68 4.16 2.87 10.61
N THR A 69 4.90 2.40 11.65
CA THR A 69 6.34 2.63 11.75
C THR A 69 7.08 2.00 10.55
N LEU A 70 6.71 0.77 10.19
CA LEU A 70 7.31 0.09 9.03
C LEU A 70 7.02 0.86 7.73
N LEU A 71 5.78 1.33 7.53
CA LEU A 71 5.45 2.16 6.36
C LEU A 71 6.23 3.49 6.35
N ASN A 72 6.44 4.12 7.51
CA ASN A 72 7.24 5.35 7.60
C ASN A 72 8.70 5.12 7.21
N LEU A 73 9.28 3.96 7.57
CA LEU A 73 10.62 3.59 7.12
C LEU A 73 10.67 3.36 5.61
N LEU A 74 9.66 2.70 5.03
CA LEU A 74 9.58 2.45 3.58
C LEU A 74 9.37 3.73 2.77
N SER A 75 8.70 4.73 3.34
CA SER A 75 8.46 6.02 2.68
C SER A 75 9.64 6.99 2.82
N GLY A 76 10.64 6.67 3.66
CA GLY A 76 11.73 7.59 3.99
C GLY A 76 11.32 8.74 4.90
N LEU A 77 10.13 8.68 5.53
CA LEU A 77 9.69 9.66 6.55
C LEU A 77 10.40 9.45 7.89
N ASP A 78 11.00 8.29 8.09
CA ASP A 78 11.78 7.94 9.27
C ASP A 78 12.96 7.04 8.87
N GLU A 79 13.97 6.95 9.74
CA GLU A 79 15.15 6.13 9.52
C GLU A 79 15.19 4.94 10.49
N PRO A 80 15.71 3.77 10.08
CA PRO A 80 15.89 2.64 10.97
C PRO A 80 16.94 2.94 12.03
N THR A 81 16.77 2.41 13.24
CA THR A 81 17.79 2.47 14.30
C THR A 81 18.89 1.44 14.06
N THR A 82 18.52 0.29 13.49
CA THR A 82 19.43 -0.81 13.09
C THR A 82 18.98 -1.42 11.78
N GLY A 83 19.88 -2.09 11.09
CA GLY A 83 19.61 -2.72 9.81
C GLY A 83 19.59 -1.73 8.65
N THR A 84 19.13 -2.19 7.49
CA THR A 84 19.08 -1.40 6.25
C THR A 84 17.73 -1.51 5.58
N VAL A 85 17.27 -0.40 4.98
CA VAL A 85 16.07 -0.31 4.14
C VAL A 85 16.51 0.16 2.77
N SER A 86 16.14 -0.58 1.73
CA SER A 86 16.32 -0.20 0.33
C SER A 86 14.97 -0.19 -0.36
N VAL A 87 14.68 0.88 -1.10
CA VAL A 87 13.44 1.04 -1.87
C VAL A 87 13.82 1.47 -3.28
N ASP A 88 13.41 0.65 -4.27
CA ASP A 88 13.73 0.89 -5.69
C ASP A 88 12.67 1.80 -6.33
N THR A 89 12.50 2.99 -5.74
CA THR A 89 11.73 4.10 -6.32
C THR A 89 12.13 5.41 -5.63
N ALA A 90 12.26 6.45 -6.43
CA ALA A 90 12.61 7.78 -5.90
C ALA A 90 11.46 8.45 -5.13
N ARG A 91 10.22 8.02 -5.35
CA ARG A 91 9.03 8.69 -4.79
C ARG A 91 7.94 7.68 -4.41
N PRO A 92 8.05 7.02 -3.25
CA PRO A 92 6.95 6.21 -2.72
C PRO A 92 5.70 7.07 -2.52
N SER A 93 4.55 6.58 -2.98
CA SER A 93 3.26 7.21 -2.70
C SER A 93 2.74 6.71 -1.36
N PHE A 94 2.31 7.62 -0.48
CA PHE A 94 1.84 7.28 0.86
C PHE A 94 0.39 7.73 1.09
N MET A 95 -0.45 6.80 1.52
CA MET A 95 -1.79 7.06 2.03
C MET A 95 -1.81 6.84 3.54
N PHE A 96 -1.92 7.91 4.29
CA PHE A 96 -1.98 7.88 5.76
C PHE A 96 -3.34 7.38 6.25
N GLN A 97 -3.39 6.87 7.48
CA GLN A 97 -4.62 6.48 8.15
C GLN A 97 -5.61 7.65 8.24
N GLU A 98 -5.15 8.85 8.58
CA GLU A 98 -5.90 10.07 8.40
C GLU A 98 -5.76 10.58 6.96
N ALA A 99 -6.81 11.16 6.40
CA ALA A 99 -6.82 11.59 5.00
C ALA A 99 -5.73 12.61 4.64
N ALA A 100 -5.22 13.37 5.61
CA ALA A 100 -4.13 14.35 5.48
C ALA A 100 -4.25 15.23 4.21
N LEU A 101 -5.47 15.69 3.89
CA LEU A 101 -5.72 16.56 2.75
C LEU A 101 -5.25 17.98 3.05
N MET A 102 -4.75 18.68 2.02
CA MET A 102 -4.40 20.10 2.11
C MET A 102 -5.69 20.91 2.31
N PRO A 103 -5.93 21.52 3.47
CA PRO A 103 -7.23 22.13 3.81
C PRO A 103 -7.59 23.34 2.97
N TRP A 104 -6.60 24.00 2.36
CA TRP A 104 -6.79 25.14 1.45
C TRP A 104 -7.03 24.75 -0.02
N LEU A 105 -6.86 23.47 -0.36
CA LEU A 105 -7.12 22.94 -1.70
C LEU A 105 -8.50 22.29 -1.77
N THR A 106 -9.13 22.32 -2.96
CA THR A 106 -10.33 21.55 -3.23
C THR A 106 -10.00 20.05 -3.37
N ALA A 107 -11.01 19.18 -3.40
CA ALA A 107 -10.83 17.75 -3.63
C ALA A 107 -10.05 17.48 -4.93
N ALA A 108 -10.47 18.08 -6.03
CA ALA A 108 -9.76 17.96 -7.32
C ALA A 108 -8.32 18.46 -7.24
N ARG A 109 -8.08 19.59 -6.57
CA ARG A 109 -6.73 20.15 -6.41
C ARG A 109 -5.82 19.29 -5.53
N ASN A 110 -6.37 18.62 -4.52
CA ASN A 110 -5.62 17.63 -3.75
C ASN A 110 -5.15 16.47 -4.61
N VAL A 111 -5.99 15.98 -5.53
CA VAL A 111 -5.65 14.90 -6.48
C VAL A 111 -4.72 15.40 -7.59
N GLU A 112 -4.90 16.64 -8.08
CA GLU A 112 -4.02 17.25 -9.08
C GLU A 112 -2.58 17.48 -8.56
N LEU A 113 -2.39 17.65 -7.25
CA LEU A 113 -1.10 18.04 -6.67
C LEU A 113 0.05 17.10 -7.04
N PRO A 114 -0.03 15.77 -6.82
CA PRO A 114 1.04 14.87 -7.22
C PRO A 114 1.28 14.85 -8.74
N LEU A 115 0.23 14.96 -9.55
CA LEU A 115 0.33 15.03 -11.01
C LEU A 115 1.07 16.31 -11.46
N GLN A 116 0.86 17.41 -10.74
CA GLN A 116 1.58 18.66 -10.98
C GLN A 116 3.06 18.53 -10.64
N LEU A 117 3.39 17.88 -9.52
CA LEU A 117 4.76 17.63 -9.10
C LEU A 117 5.49 16.66 -10.04
N ALA A 118 4.76 15.77 -10.70
CA ALA A 118 5.25 14.90 -11.77
C ALA A 118 5.34 15.59 -13.14
N GLY A 119 5.05 16.92 -13.22
CA GLY A 119 5.24 17.69 -14.43
C GLY A 119 4.07 17.64 -15.44
N LEU A 120 2.93 17.01 -15.12
CA LEU A 120 1.79 16.94 -16.04
C LEU A 120 1.22 18.33 -16.33
N GLY A 121 0.93 18.60 -17.61
CA GLY A 121 0.30 19.83 -18.07
C GLY A 121 -1.11 20.01 -17.49
N ARG A 122 -1.56 21.27 -17.35
CA ARG A 122 -2.81 21.65 -16.68
C ARG A 122 -4.05 20.90 -17.18
N GLY A 123 -4.17 20.69 -18.49
CA GLY A 123 -5.30 19.95 -19.09
C GLY A 123 -5.31 18.49 -18.67
N ALA A 124 -4.19 17.79 -18.88
CA ALA A 124 -4.03 16.38 -18.59
C ALA A 124 -4.24 16.07 -17.10
N ARG A 125 -3.65 16.85 -16.18
CA ARG A 125 -3.81 16.61 -14.74
C ARG A 125 -5.24 16.84 -14.25
N ARG A 126 -5.98 17.80 -14.82
CA ARG A 126 -7.40 18.02 -14.48
C ARG A 126 -8.26 16.84 -14.92
N GLU A 127 -8.04 16.37 -16.13
CA GLU A 127 -8.77 15.21 -16.65
C GLU A 127 -8.45 13.97 -15.81
N ARG A 128 -7.18 13.72 -15.53
CA ARG A 128 -6.78 12.59 -14.70
C ARG A 128 -7.33 12.66 -13.28
N ALA A 129 -7.35 13.86 -12.68
CA ALA A 129 -7.95 14.05 -11.35
C ALA A 129 -9.46 13.80 -11.36
N ARG A 130 -10.17 14.18 -12.43
CA ARG A 130 -11.59 13.90 -12.61
C ARG A 130 -11.84 12.39 -12.69
N GLU A 131 -11.10 11.67 -13.54
CA GLU A 131 -11.19 10.21 -13.66
C GLU A 131 -10.97 9.50 -12.31
N LEU A 132 -9.95 9.92 -11.56
CA LEU A 132 -9.63 9.33 -10.26
C LEU A 132 -10.70 9.64 -9.20
N LEU A 133 -11.34 10.81 -9.24
CA LEU A 133 -12.46 11.13 -8.38
C LEU A 133 -13.70 10.31 -8.74
N GLU A 134 -13.98 10.09 -10.02
CA GLU A 134 -15.05 9.21 -10.50
C GLU A 134 -14.79 7.75 -10.04
N LEU A 135 -13.56 7.26 -10.19
CA LEU A 135 -13.15 5.93 -9.75
C LEU A 135 -13.45 5.69 -8.25
N VAL A 136 -13.22 6.68 -7.41
CA VAL A 136 -13.55 6.61 -5.97
C VAL A 136 -14.98 7.05 -5.64
N ARG A 137 -15.87 7.14 -6.63
CA ARG A 137 -17.30 7.49 -6.46
C ARG A 137 -17.50 8.87 -5.81
N LEU A 138 -16.75 9.86 -6.29
CA LEU A 138 -16.85 11.26 -5.87
C LEU A 138 -17.13 12.21 -7.04
N ASP A 139 -18.05 11.78 -7.92
CA ASP A 139 -18.51 12.62 -9.02
C ASP A 139 -19.12 13.93 -8.51
N GLY A 140 -18.78 15.05 -9.17
CA GLY A 140 -19.37 16.35 -8.88
C GLY A 140 -18.94 17.03 -7.56
N VAL A 141 -18.00 16.42 -6.79
CA VAL A 141 -17.52 17.04 -5.53
C VAL A 141 -16.12 17.65 -5.64
N GLY A 142 -15.56 17.70 -6.84
CA GLY A 142 -14.19 18.18 -7.09
C GLY A 142 -13.89 19.57 -6.55
N ASP A 143 -14.87 20.47 -6.52
CA ASP A 143 -14.71 21.85 -6.06
C ASP A 143 -14.85 22.03 -4.54
N LYS A 144 -15.30 21.00 -3.83
CA LYS A 144 -15.43 21.07 -2.36
C LYS A 144 -14.07 21.01 -1.67
N ARG A 145 -13.98 21.72 -0.55
CA ARG A 145 -12.81 21.70 0.33
C ARG A 145 -12.95 20.61 1.40
N PRO A 146 -11.85 20.17 2.04
CA PRO A 146 -11.89 19.09 3.03
C PRO A 146 -12.90 19.25 4.16
N HIS A 147 -13.14 20.48 4.62
CA HIS A 147 -14.11 20.75 5.69
C HIS A 147 -15.59 20.61 5.22
N GLU A 148 -15.84 20.60 3.91
CA GLU A 148 -17.16 20.39 3.31
C GLU A 148 -17.44 18.90 2.99
N LEU A 149 -16.45 18.02 3.26
CA LEU A 149 -16.52 16.60 2.96
C LEU A 149 -16.74 15.79 4.25
N SER A 150 -17.50 14.70 4.16
CA SER A 150 -17.59 13.72 5.25
C SER A 150 -16.23 13.01 5.46
N GLY A 151 -16.06 12.30 6.60
CA GLY A 151 -14.85 11.53 6.87
C GLY A 151 -14.53 10.51 5.77
N GLY A 152 -15.52 9.73 5.37
CA GLY A 152 -15.37 8.75 4.27
C GLY A 152 -15.09 9.40 2.91
N MET A 153 -15.67 10.58 2.63
CA MET A 153 -15.34 11.32 1.40
C MET A 153 -13.90 11.82 1.42
N ARG A 154 -13.40 12.34 2.56
CA ARG A 154 -11.99 12.74 2.70
C ARG A 154 -11.05 11.57 2.47
N GLN A 155 -11.38 10.39 3.02
CA GLN A 155 -10.58 9.17 2.83
C GLN A 155 -10.53 8.75 1.35
N ARG A 156 -11.65 8.84 0.63
CA ARG A 156 -11.71 8.55 -0.81
C ARG A 156 -10.92 9.55 -1.65
N VAL A 157 -10.94 10.84 -1.31
CA VAL A 157 -10.05 11.83 -1.96
C VAL A 157 -8.58 11.52 -1.70
N SER A 158 -8.23 11.09 -0.47
CA SER A 158 -6.87 10.67 -0.13
C SER A 158 -6.43 9.45 -0.95
N LEU A 159 -7.31 8.47 -1.14
CA LEU A 159 -7.06 7.31 -2.02
C LEU A 159 -6.82 7.76 -3.47
N ALA A 160 -7.69 8.60 -4.03
CA ALA A 160 -7.51 9.15 -5.38
C ALA A 160 -6.18 9.91 -5.54
N ARG A 161 -5.77 10.68 -4.53
CA ARG A 161 -4.48 11.38 -4.50
C ARG A 161 -3.30 10.41 -4.46
N ALA A 162 -3.38 9.37 -3.66
CA ALA A 162 -2.33 8.36 -3.57
C ALA A 162 -2.19 7.57 -4.88
N LEU A 163 -3.31 7.20 -5.52
CA LEU A 163 -3.31 6.59 -6.84
C LEU A 163 -2.75 7.53 -7.92
N ALA A 164 -3.08 8.82 -7.87
CA ALA A 164 -2.51 9.82 -8.76
C ALA A 164 -0.97 9.86 -8.66
N ALA A 165 -0.43 9.81 -7.45
CA ALA A 165 1.01 9.79 -7.21
C ALA A 165 1.66 8.49 -7.70
N ALA A 166 1.06 7.34 -7.38
CA ALA A 166 1.62 6.03 -7.70
C ALA A 166 1.59 5.71 -9.21
N THR A 167 0.60 6.25 -9.94
CA THR A 167 0.42 6.00 -11.38
C THR A 167 0.93 7.13 -12.28
N SER A 168 1.42 8.22 -11.71
CA SER A 168 2.13 9.25 -12.46
C SER A 168 3.57 8.80 -12.71
N THR A 169 3.79 8.09 -13.79
CA THR A 169 5.13 7.85 -14.31
C THR A 169 5.70 9.20 -14.76
N ASP A 170 6.88 9.57 -14.27
CA ASP A 170 7.67 10.66 -14.86
C ASP A 170 7.82 10.32 -16.33
N GLY A 171 7.22 11.16 -17.18
CA GLY A 171 6.99 10.99 -18.62
C GLY A 171 7.87 9.97 -19.31
N ASP A 172 7.27 9.03 -19.93
CA ASP A 172 7.67 7.88 -20.76
C ASP A 172 9.09 7.78 -21.36
N ALA A 173 10.06 8.53 -20.88
CA ALA A 173 11.34 8.66 -21.56
C ALA A 173 12.40 7.61 -21.15
N GLN A 174 12.29 6.90 -20.05
CA GLN A 174 13.36 5.96 -19.61
C GLN A 174 12.89 4.80 -18.73
N GLY A 175 11.82 4.08 -19.04
CA GLY A 175 11.56 2.76 -18.45
C GLY A 175 11.62 2.72 -16.91
N GLY A 176 11.04 3.71 -16.21
CA GLY A 176 11.08 3.81 -14.76
C GLY A 176 10.40 2.61 -14.09
N ALA A 177 10.94 2.16 -12.96
CA ALA A 177 10.34 1.10 -12.16
C ALA A 177 8.88 1.45 -11.79
N PRO A 178 7.98 0.45 -11.72
CA PRO A 178 6.61 0.66 -11.27
C PRO A 178 6.58 1.38 -9.92
N GLY A 179 5.62 2.29 -9.74
CA GLY A 179 5.49 3.04 -8.49
C GLY A 179 5.29 2.14 -7.27
N LEU A 180 5.65 2.63 -6.10
CA LEU A 180 5.37 2.00 -4.81
C LEU A 180 4.25 2.77 -4.09
N LEU A 181 3.15 2.08 -3.78
CA LEU A 181 2.00 2.60 -3.05
C LEU A 181 1.97 2.00 -1.63
N LEU A 182 2.14 2.84 -0.64
CA LEU A 182 2.08 2.51 0.78
C LEU A 182 0.74 2.97 1.34
N MET A 183 -0.03 2.08 1.99
CA MET A 183 -1.39 2.38 2.44
C MET A 183 -1.57 1.94 3.90
N ASP A 184 -1.87 2.90 4.79
CA ASP A 184 -2.13 2.64 6.20
C ASP A 184 -3.64 2.67 6.50
N GLU A 185 -4.24 1.48 6.67
CA GLU A 185 -5.66 1.25 6.95
C GLU A 185 -6.63 2.07 6.06
N PRO A 186 -6.50 2.03 4.72
CA PRO A 186 -7.17 2.96 3.81
C PRO A 186 -8.69 2.87 3.83
N PHE A 187 -9.26 1.77 4.28
CA PHE A 187 -10.70 1.51 4.25
C PHE A 187 -11.37 1.55 5.63
N ALA A 188 -10.62 1.86 6.71
CA ALA A 188 -11.14 1.79 8.08
C ALA A 188 -12.35 2.73 8.34
N ALA A 189 -12.40 3.89 7.68
CA ALA A 189 -13.45 4.89 7.86
C ALA A 189 -14.65 4.73 6.89
N LEU A 190 -14.72 3.62 6.12
CA LEU A 190 -15.72 3.39 5.09
C LEU A 190 -16.78 2.39 5.54
N ASP A 191 -18.02 2.60 5.08
CA ASP A 191 -19.08 1.59 5.18
C ASP A 191 -18.77 0.35 4.31
N ALA A 192 -19.41 -0.77 4.63
CA ALA A 192 -19.09 -2.06 4.01
C ALA A 192 -19.29 -2.07 2.48
N ILE A 193 -20.33 -1.43 1.98
CA ILE A 193 -20.65 -1.42 0.53
C ILE A 193 -19.61 -0.57 -0.22
N THR A 194 -19.34 0.63 0.28
CA THR A 194 -18.31 1.53 -0.31
C THR A 194 -16.93 0.88 -0.28
N ARG A 195 -16.58 0.23 0.84
CA ARG A 195 -15.32 -0.50 1.00
C ARG A 195 -15.17 -1.58 -0.06
N ASP A 196 -16.19 -2.41 -0.24
CA ASP A 196 -16.21 -3.51 -1.22
C ASP A 196 -15.97 -3.01 -2.66
N VAL A 197 -16.63 -1.92 -3.04
CA VAL A 197 -16.49 -1.30 -4.36
C VAL A 197 -15.06 -0.77 -4.54
N LEU A 198 -14.54 -0.03 -3.56
CA LEU A 198 -13.20 0.59 -3.69
C LEU A 198 -12.06 -0.42 -3.63
N GLN A 199 -12.23 -1.52 -2.91
CA GLN A 199 -11.30 -2.65 -2.96
C GLN A 199 -11.23 -3.26 -4.37
N GLY A 200 -12.39 -3.44 -5.02
CA GLY A 200 -12.43 -3.88 -6.42
C GLY A 200 -11.77 -2.91 -7.39
N GLU A 201 -11.98 -1.60 -7.22
CA GLU A 201 -11.33 -0.60 -8.06
C GLU A 201 -9.80 -0.53 -7.82
N LEU A 202 -9.35 -0.67 -6.57
CA LEU A 202 -7.93 -0.74 -6.24
C LEU A 202 -7.25 -1.93 -6.94
N LEU A 203 -7.87 -3.12 -6.91
CA LEU A 203 -7.35 -4.30 -7.62
C LEU A 203 -7.24 -4.06 -9.13
N ARG A 204 -8.27 -3.48 -9.77
CA ARG A 204 -8.25 -3.15 -11.19
C ARG A 204 -7.10 -2.20 -11.55
N VAL A 205 -6.88 -1.16 -10.72
CA VAL A 205 -5.77 -0.22 -10.94
C VAL A 205 -4.44 -0.94 -10.77
N TRP A 206 -4.30 -1.75 -9.74
CA TRP A 206 -3.10 -2.54 -9.50
C TRP A 206 -2.78 -3.48 -10.65
N GLU A 207 -3.76 -4.26 -11.15
CA GLU A 207 -3.61 -5.17 -12.29
C GLU A 207 -3.22 -4.41 -13.57
N ALA A 208 -3.81 -3.24 -13.81
CA ALA A 208 -3.57 -2.44 -15.01
C ALA A 208 -2.21 -1.72 -15.00
N THR A 209 -1.70 -1.34 -13.83
CA THR A 209 -0.49 -0.51 -13.72
C THR A 209 0.75 -1.28 -13.31
N GLY A 210 0.59 -2.46 -12.69
CA GLY A 210 1.71 -3.21 -12.10
C GLY A 210 2.39 -2.47 -10.94
N THR A 211 1.70 -1.50 -10.32
CA THR A 211 2.19 -0.77 -9.15
C THR A 211 2.46 -1.73 -7.99
N THR A 212 3.60 -1.60 -7.34
CA THR A 212 3.89 -2.34 -6.10
C THR A 212 3.05 -1.76 -4.95
N VAL A 213 2.37 -2.61 -4.19
CA VAL A 213 1.51 -2.16 -3.08
C VAL A 213 1.95 -2.80 -1.77
N VAL A 214 2.17 -1.98 -0.74
CA VAL A 214 2.28 -2.42 0.66
C VAL A 214 1.09 -1.88 1.43
N PHE A 215 0.20 -2.76 1.77
CA PHE A 215 -1.11 -2.47 2.36
C PHE A 215 -1.13 -2.89 3.82
N VAL A 216 -1.51 -1.99 4.71
CA VAL A 216 -1.65 -2.28 6.13
C VAL A 216 -3.13 -2.38 6.50
N THR A 217 -3.50 -3.43 7.19
CA THR A 217 -4.84 -3.59 7.78
C THR A 217 -4.78 -4.43 9.05
N HIS A 218 -5.85 -4.41 9.83
CA HIS A 218 -6.11 -5.35 10.91
C HIS A 218 -7.25 -6.34 10.55
N ASP A 219 -7.84 -6.22 9.37
CA ASP A 219 -8.92 -7.09 8.88
C ASP A 219 -8.35 -8.21 7.98
N VAL A 220 -8.49 -9.47 8.45
CA VAL A 220 -8.04 -10.66 7.73
C VAL A 220 -8.76 -10.84 6.39
N ARG A 221 -10.03 -10.43 6.30
CA ARG A 221 -10.81 -10.53 5.05
C ARG A 221 -10.24 -9.63 3.97
N GLU A 222 -9.87 -8.39 4.35
CA GLU A 222 -9.20 -7.47 3.43
C GLU A 222 -7.85 -8.04 2.97
N ALA A 223 -7.06 -8.56 3.90
CA ALA A 223 -5.75 -9.15 3.61
C ALA A 223 -5.84 -10.28 2.59
N VAL A 224 -6.72 -11.25 2.81
CA VAL A 224 -6.89 -12.41 1.92
C VAL A 224 -7.52 -12.04 0.57
N ARG A 225 -8.39 -11.02 0.55
CA ARG A 225 -9.07 -10.59 -0.68
C ARG A 225 -8.15 -9.82 -1.63
N LEU A 226 -7.25 -8.98 -1.08
CA LEU A 226 -6.51 -8.00 -1.85
C LEU A 226 -5.08 -8.42 -2.16
N ALA A 227 -4.43 -9.11 -1.22
CA ALA A 227 -3.01 -9.35 -1.32
C ALA A 227 -2.68 -10.68 -2.00
N GLN A 228 -1.53 -10.71 -2.66
CA GLN A 228 -0.90 -11.95 -3.11
C GLN A 228 -0.16 -12.64 -1.97
N ARG A 229 0.36 -11.85 -1.02
CA ARG A 229 1.07 -12.34 0.16
C ARG A 229 0.68 -11.54 1.40
N VAL A 230 0.48 -12.26 2.51
CA VAL A 230 0.14 -11.69 3.82
C VAL A 230 1.30 -11.95 4.78
N VAL A 231 1.77 -10.90 5.45
CA VAL A 231 2.81 -10.95 6.48
C VAL A 231 2.21 -10.54 7.80
N LEU A 232 2.24 -11.45 8.78
CA LEU A 232 1.76 -11.19 10.14
C LEU A 232 2.90 -10.68 11.01
N LEU A 233 2.68 -9.53 11.63
CA LEU A 233 3.57 -8.98 12.63
C LEU A 233 3.14 -9.39 14.05
N SER A 234 4.13 -9.64 14.93
CA SER A 234 3.90 -9.81 16.36
C SER A 234 3.38 -8.53 17.01
N SER A 235 2.89 -8.64 18.24
CA SER A 235 2.73 -7.48 19.11
C SER A 235 4.09 -6.83 19.42
N ARG A 236 4.06 -5.61 19.99
CA ARG A 236 5.28 -4.81 20.23
C ARG A 236 6.34 -5.57 21.07
N PRO A 237 7.62 -5.60 20.64
CA PRO A 237 8.14 -5.09 19.37
C PRO A 237 7.68 -5.92 18.18
N GLY A 238 7.30 -5.23 17.07
CA GLY A 238 6.92 -5.91 15.85
C GLY A 238 8.07 -6.72 15.27
N THR A 239 7.83 -8.02 15.05
CA THR A 239 8.69 -8.96 14.32
C THR A 239 7.84 -9.70 13.31
N VAL A 240 8.42 -10.23 12.24
CA VAL A 240 7.70 -11.09 11.31
C VAL A 240 7.44 -12.44 12.00
N VAL A 241 6.16 -12.80 12.18
CA VAL A 241 5.74 -14.06 12.81
C VAL A 241 5.57 -15.15 11.75
N ARG A 242 4.90 -14.82 10.67
CA ARG A 242 4.61 -15.75 9.56
C ARG A 242 4.21 -15.00 8.31
N GLU A 243 4.46 -15.65 7.17
CA GLU A 243 4.04 -15.21 5.84
C GLU A 243 3.19 -16.30 5.18
N TRP A 244 2.23 -15.89 4.34
CA TRP A 244 1.39 -16.77 3.53
C TRP A 244 1.31 -16.21 2.11
N SER A 245 1.43 -17.09 1.11
CA SER A 245 1.04 -16.81 -0.28
C SER A 245 -0.46 -17.10 -0.41
N VAL A 246 -1.24 -16.11 -0.84
CA VAL A 246 -2.71 -16.27 -0.94
C VAL A 246 -3.09 -17.23 -2.06
N ASP A 247 -2.38 -17.19 -3.19
CA ASP A 247 -2.64 -18.02 -4.36
C ASP A 247 -2.37 -19.52 -4.12
N GLU A 248 -1.50 -19.84 -3.15
CA GLU A 248 -1.12 -21.22 -2.80
C GLU A 248 -2.05 -21.87 -1.78
N HIS A 249 -2.96 -21.09 -1.17
CA HIS A 249 -3.83 -21.55 -0.09
C HIS A 249 -5.30 -21.52 -0.53
N GLY A 250 -6.05 -22.52 -0.06
CA GLY A 250 -7.49 -22.64 -0.29
C GLY A 250 -8.34 -21.77 0.65
N PRO A 251 -9.66 -22.03 0.68
CA PRO A 251 -10.61 -21.25 1.50
C PRO A 251 -10.33 -21.27 3.00
N GLU A 252 -9.51 -22.20 3.48
CA GLU A 252 -9.13 -22.33 4.91
C GLU A 252 -8.10 -21.28 5.36
N LEU A 253 -7.47 -20.55 4.42
CA LEU A 253 -6.44 -19.55 4.73
C LEU A 253 -6.95 -18.46 5.69
N HIS A 254 -8.18 -17.99 5.48
CA HIS A 254 -8.79 -16.99 6.36
C HIS A 254 -8.83 -17.44 7.83
N ASP A 255 -9.22 -18.70 8.08
CA ASP A 255 -9.35 -19.23 9.43
C ASP A 255 -7.99 -19.48 10.06
N GLU A 256 -7.01 -19.95 9.27
CA GLU A 256 -5.62 -20.11 9.71
C GLU A 256 -5.01 -18.77 10.15
N ILE A 257 -5.09 -17.74 9.30
CA ILE A 257 -4.58 -16.40 9.61
C ILE A 257 -5.29 -15.83 10.83
N THR A 258 -6.62 -15.97 10.91
CA THR A 258 -7.42 -15.49 12.05
C THR A 258 -7.01 -16.19 13.35
N GLY A 259 -6.82 -17.49 13.31
CA GLY A 259 -6.34 -18.27 14.45
C GLY A 259 -4.96 -17.80 14.92
N ARG A 260 -4.04 -17.56 13.99
CA ARG A 260 -2.69 -17.11 14.31
C ARG A 260 -2.66 -15.68 14.86
N LEU A 261 -3.46 -14.79 14.27
CA LEU A 261 -3.60 -13.41 14.76
C LEU A 261 -4.14 -13.38 16.19
N ARG A 262 -5.15 -14.20 16.52
CA ARG A 262 -5.67 -14.33 17.89
C ARG A 262 -4.57 -14.79 18.87
N GLN A 263 -3.76 -15.78 18.50
CA GLN A 263 -2.63 -16.23 19.34
C GLN A 263 -1.65 -15.10 19.62
N VAL A 264 -1.26 -14.33 18.60
CA VAL A 264 -0.36 -13.17 18.74
C VAL A 264 -0.94 -12.12 19.68
N ILE A 265 -2.22 -11.82 19.58
CA ILE A 265 -2.90 -10.85 20.47
C ILE A 265 -2.94 -11.36 21.90
N THR A 266 -3.32 -12.63 22.11
CA THR A 266 -3.48 -13.22 23.45
C THR A 266 -2.15 -13.38 24.17
N SER A 267 -1.08 -13.76 23.45
CA SER A 267 0.26 -13.92 24.05
C SER A 267 0.88 -12.60 24.53
N HIS A 268 0.33 -11.46 24.15
CA HIS A 268 0.81 -10.15 24.58
C HIS A 268 0.00 -9.56 25.75
N ALA A 269 -1.19 -10.11 26.01
CA ALA A 269 -2.05 -9.65 27.10
C ALA A 269 -1.77 -10.38 28.44
N ALA A 270 -0.89 -11.38 28.41
CA ALA A 270 -0.39 -12.14 29.56
C ALA A 270 1.01 -11.65 29.97
#